data_a60149f49279d02608d75b6e2d474837
#
_entry.id   a60149f49279d02608d75b6e2d474837
#
_cell.length_a   1.000
_cell.length_b   1.000
_cell.length_c   1.000
_cell.angle_alpha   90.00
_cell.angle_beta   90.00
_cell.angle_gamma   90.00
#
_symmetry.space_group_name_H-M   'P 1'
#
loop_
_entity.id
_entity.type
_entity.pdbx_description
1 polymer ?
#
loop_
_entity_poly.entity_id
_entity_poly.type
_entity_poly.pdbx_seq_one_letter_code
_entity_poly.pdbx_strand_id
1 'polypeptide(L)'
;AHCIPESPRATIVICSGRIESYLKYKEFIYDLYQNGFAVFILDHRGQGLSDRMTRDPQHGYVAHFDDYVDDFVTFVETIVKPLQQGPLQLICHSMGGAIGALTLLRLPNLFSKAVLASPMFGIKPSLPNWLANGLIRTGLAVNRMTKKDAGYFFGQTPYIAFPFSLNKLTHSKA
;
A
#
# COMPACT_ATOMS: atom_id res chain seq x y z
N ALA A 1 2.78 12.09 -2.94
CA ALA A 1 2.86 13.31 -2.13
C ALA A 1 4.22 13.39 -1.44
N HIS A 2 4.69 14.61 -1.18
CA HIS A 2 5.92 14.84 -0.40
C HIS A 2 5.86 16.16 0.33
N CYS A 3 6.66 16.29 1.39
CA CYS A 3 6.98 17.55 2.06
C CYS A 3 8.46 17.53 2.49
N ILE A 4 9.16 18.65 2.28
CA ILE A 4 10.60 18.77 2.47
C ILE A 4 10.87 20.06 3.28
N PRO A 5 11.41 19.99 4.51
CA PRO A 5 11.86 21.17 5.25
C PRO A 5 13.14 21.75 4.63
N GLU A 6 13.53 22.96 5.02
CA GLU A 6 14.72 23.64 4.46
C GLU A 6 16.02 22.85 4.64
N SER A 7 16.20 22.17 5.77
CA SER A 7 17.40 21.40 6.10
C SER A 7 17.03 20.03 6.70
N PRO A 8 16.66 19.05 5.88
CA PRO A 8 16.23 17.75 6.36
C PRO A 8 17.36 16.96 7.01
N ARG A 9 17.05 16.32 8.14
CA ARG A 9 17.96 15.40 8.85
C ARG A 9 18.14 14.07 8.09
N ALA A 10 17.09 13.64 7.44
CA ALA A 10 17.02 12.42 6.61
C ALA A 10 15.78 12.50 5.71
N THR A 11 15.74 11.63 4.71
CA THR A 11 14.59 11.44 3.84
C THR A 11 13.89 10.14 4.21
N ILE A 12 12.60 10.22 4.51
CA ILE A 12 11.75 9.07 4.87
C ILE A 12 10.79 8.78 3.72
N VAL A 13 10.75 7.53 3.30
CA VAL A 13 9.75 7.02 2.35
C VAL A 13 8.76 6.16 3.12
N ILE A 14 7.47 6.47 2.99
CA ILE A 14 6.39 5.70 3.60
C ILE A 14 5.79 4.78 2.55
N CYS A 15 5.78 3.48 2.83
CA CYS A 15 5.12 2.45 2.05
C CYS A 15 3.85 2.01 2.80
N SER A 16 2.69 2.49 2.34
CA SER A 16 1.40 2.33 3.01
C SER A 16 0.81 0.93 2.85
N GLY A 17 -0.23 0.63 3.62
CA GLY A 17 -0.92 -0.65 3.60
C GLY A 17 -1.96 -0.77 2.48
N ARG A 18 -2.72 -1.87 2.53
CA ARG A 18 -3.82 -2.13 1.58
C ARG A 18 -5.03 -1.27 1.92
N ILE A 19 -5.68 -0.73 0.88
CA ILE A 19 -6.88 0.13 0.98
C ILE A 19 -6.56 1.39 1.82
N GLU A 20 -5.37 1.91 1.65
CA GLU A 20 -4.92 3.14 2.30
C GLU A 20 -4.55 4.19 1.24
N SER A 21 -4.58 5.45 1.68
CA SER A 21 -4.16 6.60 0.90
C SER A 21 -3.23 7.46 1.76
N TYR A 22 -2.38 8.28 1.14
CA TYR A 22 -1.55 9.24 1.84
C TYR A 22 -2.37 10.17 2.74
N LEU A 23 -3.64 10.38 2.43
CA LEU A 23 -4.55 11.20 3.24
C LEU A 23 -4.69 10.69 4.67
N LYS A 24 -4.64 9.37 4.88
CA LYS A 24 -4.63 8.73 6.20
C LYS A 24 -3.38 9.07 7.02
N TYR A 25 -2.28 9.37 6.34
CA TYR A 25 -0.97 9.59 6.98
C TYR A 25 -0.65 11.06 7.23
N LYS A 26 -1.58 12.01 6.98
CA LYS A 26 -1.32 13.44 7.06
C LYS A 26 -0.75 13.88 8.42
N GLU A 27 -1.31 13.41 9.51
CA GLU A 27 -0.83 13.71 10.87
C GLU A 27 0.58 13.17 11.08
N PHE A 28 0.80 11.91 10.76
CA PHE A 28 2.11 11.27 10.87
C PHE A 28 3.17 11.95 9.98
N ILE A 29 2.80 12.32 8.75
CA ILE A 29 3.66 13.08 7.84
C ILE A 29 4.01 14.45 8.45
N TYR A 30 3.02 15.14 9.02
CA TYR A 30 3.21 16.42 9.67
C TYR A 30 4.18 16.31 10.87
N ASP A 31 4.00 15.29 11.71
CA ASP A 31 4.88 15.04 12.85
C ASP A 31 6.32 14.78 12.42
N LEU A 32 6.52 13.96 11.40
CA LEU A 32 7.84 13.70 10.84
C LEU A 32 8.45 14.99 10.26
N TYR A 33 7.68 15.78 9.54
CA TYR A 33 8.12 17.06 8.98
C TYR A 33 8.53 18.05 10.08
N GLN A 34 7.73 18.19 11.15
CA GLN A 34 8.06 19.05 12.29
C GLN A 34 9.33 18.58 13.03
N ASN A 35 9.65 17.29 12.94
CA ASN A 35 10.89 16.73 13.46
C ASN A 35 12.07 16.78 12.47
N GLY A 36 11.93 17.53 11.37
CA GLY A 36 13.01 17.80 10.42
C GLY A 36 13.29 16.66 9.44
N PHE A 37 12.30 15.86 9.10
CA PHE A 37 12.42 14.82 8.07
C PHE A 37 11.76 15.28 6.75
N ALA A 38 12.45 15.05 5.63
CA ALA A 38 11.79 15.04 4.34
C ALA A 38 10.96 13.76 4.22
N VAL A 39 9.69 13.88 3.83
CA VAL A 39 8.77 12.74 3.78
C VAL A 39 8.20 12.58 2.39
N PHE A 40 8.22 11.35 1.91
CA PHE A 40 7.65 10.94 0.63
C PHE A 40 6.71 9.76 0.83
N ILE A 41 5.58 9.78 0.16
CA ILE A 41 4.59 8.69 0.16
C ILE A 41 3.91 8.60 -1.20
N LEU A 42 3.69 7.39 -1.69
CA LEU A 42 2.83 7.15 -2.85
C LEU A 42 1.55 6.44 -2.42
N ASP A 43 0.49 6.64 -3.18
CA ASP A 43 -0.65 5.74 -3.17
C ASP A 43 -0.36 4.61 -4.14
N HIS A 44 -0.46 3.37 -3.71
CA HIS A 44 -0.22 2.21 -4.59
C HIS A 44 -1.24 2.16 -5.72
N ARG A 45 -0.86 1.56 -6.88
CA ARG A 45 -1.81 1.31 -7.97
C ARG A 45 -3.11 0.67 -7.45
N GLY A 46 -4.24 1.07 -7.97
CA GLY A 46 -5.55 0.59 -7.53
C GLY A 46 -6.05 1.17 -6.20
N GLN A 47 -5.32 2.10 -5.55
CA GLN A 47 -5.66 2.65 -4.24
C GLN A 47 -5.53 4.18 -4.20
N GLY A 48 -6.11 4.80 -3.18
CA GLY A 48 -6.01 6.24 -2.94
C GLY A 48 -6.36 7.07 -4.18
N LEU A 49 -5.49 7.99 -4.55
CA LEU A 49 -5.63 8.85 -5.73
C LEU A 49 -4.90 8.30 -6.97
N SER A 50 -4.25 7.13 -6.87
CA SER A 50 -3.62 6.48 -8.02
C SER A 50 -4.62 5.83 -8.95
N ASP A 51 -4.16 5.55 -10.19
CA ASP A 51 -4.98 4.97 -11.25
C ASP A 51 -5.58 3.62 -10.88
N ARG A 52 -6.74 3.34 -11.44
CA ARG A 52 -7.48 2.09 -11.28
C ARG A 52 -7.22 1.17 -12.46
N MET A 53 -6.94 -0.09 -12.16
CA MET A 53 -6.68 -1.13 -13.17
C MET A 53 -7.98 -1.75 -13.74
N THR A 54 -9.14 -1.41 -13.15
CA THR A 54 -10.46 -1.90 -13.57
C THR A 54 -11.43 -0.75 -13.75
N ARG A 55 -12.56 -1.00 -14.45
CA ARG A 55 -13.62 0.01 -14.63
C ARG A 55 -14.30 0.40 -13.33
N ASP A 56 -14.38 -0.52 -12.36
CA ASP A 56 -14.91 -0.22 -11.04
C ASP A 56 -13.79 0.36 -10.16
N PRO A 57 -13.89 1.64 -9.75
CA PRO A 57 -12.86 2.29 -8.95
C PRO A 57 -12.72 1.72 -7.53
N GLN A 58 -13.66 0.89 -7.09
CA GLN A 58 -13.63 0.23 -5.79
C GLN A 58 -12.81 -1.08 -5.79
N HIS A 59 -12.48 -1.60 -6.97
CA HIS A 59 -11.65 -2.79 -7.08
C HIS A 59 -10.18 -2.46 -6.87
N GLY A 60 -9.63 -2.88 -5.74
CA GLY A 60 -8.18 -2.85 -5.49
C GLY A 60 -7.46 -4.00 -6.21
N TYR A 61 -7.56 -4.02 -7.55
CA TYR A 61 -6.96 -5.07 -8.38
C TYR A 61 -5.49 -4.78 -8.68
N VAL A 62 -4.69 -5.84 -8.70
CA VAL A 62 -3.33 -5.88 -9.24
C VAL A 62 -3.14 -7.23 -9.95
N ALA A 63 -2.46 -7.24 -11.08
CA ALA A 63 -2.22 -8.47 -11.83
C ALA A 63 -1.20 -9.36 -11.12
N HIS A 64 -0.10 -8.77 -10.69
CA HIS A 64 0.97 -9.43 -9.96
C HIS A 64 1.37 -8.59 -8.75
N PHE A 65 1.68 -9.23 -7.63
CA PHE A 65 2.13 -8.51 -6.43
C PHE A 65 3.44 -7.75 -6.67
N ASP A 66 4.29 -8.29 -7.53
CA ASP A 66 5.55 -7.66 -7.94
C ASP A 66 5.36 -6.30 -8.61
N ASP A 67 4.20 -6.04 -9.24
CA ASP A 67 3.88 -4.73 -9.82
C ASP A 67 3.92 -3.61 -8.76
N TYR A 68 3.53 -3.91 -7.51
CA TYR A 68 3.65 -2.95 -6.40
C TYR A 68 5.10 -2.66 -6.06
N VAL A 69 5.95 -3.68 -6.11
CA VAL A 69 7.39 -3.54 -5.81
C VAL A 69 8.08 -2.72 -6.91
N ASP A 70 7.72 -2.98 -8.17
CA ASP A 70 8.26 -2.25 -9.32
C ASP A 70 7.86 -0.77 -9.30
N ASP A 71 6.59 -0.48 -9.00
CA ASP A 71 6.12 0.90 -8.81
C ASP A 71 6.84 1.60 -7.67
N PHE A 72 7.01 0.90 -6.54
CA PHE A 72 7.66 1.48 -5.38
C PHE A 72 9.14 1.77 -5.66
N VAL A 73 9.86 0.85 -6.30
CA VAL A 73 11.24 1.07 -6.73
C VAL A 73 11.31 2.24 -7.72
N THR A 74 10.44 2.25 -8.73
CA THR A 74 10.38 3.35 -9.71
C THR A 74 10.14 4.69 -9.02
N PHE A 75 9.20 4.77 -8.08
CA PHE A 75 8.93 5.97 -7.31
C PHE A 75 10.16 6.44 -6.53
N VAL A 76 10.86 5.53 -5.86
CA VAL A 76 12.07 5.88 -5.11
C VAL A 76 13.17 6.38 -6.04
N GLU A 77 13.42 5.68 -7.15
CA GLU A 77 14.49 6.03 -8.08
C GLU A 77 14.22 7.33 -8.85
N THR A 78 12.98 7.56 -9.29
CA THR A 78 12.66 8.67 -10.20
C THR A 78 12.15 9.92 -9.50
N ILE A 79 11.55 9.78 -8.33
CA ILE A 79 10.93 10.92 -7.59
C ILE A 79 11.69 11.22 -6.30
N VAL A 80 12.01 10.20 -5.50
CA VAL A 80 12.60 10.43 -4.18
C VAL A 80 14.08 10.78 -4.29
N LYS A 81 14.86 9.94 -4.97
CA LYS A 81 16.33 10.12 -5.08
C LYS A 81 16.76 11.50 -5.62
N PRO A 82 16.12 12.04 -6.67
CA PRO A 82 16.49 13.37 -7.17
C PRO A 82 16.27 14.51 -6.15
N LEU A 83 15.38 14.30 -5.18
CA LEU A 83 15.04 15.26 -4.13
C LEU A 83 15.58 14.86 -2.75
N GLN A 84 16.25 13.73 -2.66
CA GLN A 84 16.78 13.17 -1.42
C GLN A 84 17.80 14.10 -0.77
N GLN A 85 17.62 14.30 0.53
CA GLN A 85 18.61 14.96 1.37
C GLN A 85 18.91 14.09 2.59
N GLY A 86 20.18 13.89 2.88
CA GLY A 86 20.61 13.02 3.97
C GLY A 86 20.32 11.51 3.72
N PRO A 87 20.41 10.70 4.77
CA PRO A 87 20.17 9.26 4.67
C PRO A 87 18.75 8.93 4.23
N LEU A 88 18.59 7.98 3.31
CA LEU A 88 17.28 7.47 2.90
C LEU A 88 16.82 6.38 3.88
N GLN A 89 15.60 6.52 4.39
CA GLN A 89 15.00 5.61 5.37
C GLN A 89 13.61 5.15 4.90
N LEU A 90 13.18 3.99 5.32
CA LEU A 90 11.93 3.37 4.92
C LEU A 90 11.03 3.12 6.14
N ILE A 91 9.76 3.51 6.05
CA ILE A 91 8.71 3.14 7.00
C ILE A 91 7.60 2.43 6.24
N CYS A 92 7.27 1.22 6.66
CA CYS A 92 6.26 0.38 6.02
C CYS A 92 5.14 0.04 6.99
N HIS A 93 3.92 -0.07 6.49
CA HIS A 93 2.79 -0.56 7.25
C HIS A 93 2.05 -1.68 6.50
N SER A 94 1.72 -2.77 7.20
CA SER A 94 0.86 -3.86 6.70
C SER A 94 1.34 -4.42 5.34
N MET A 95 0.54 -4.30 4.26
CA MET A 95 0.92 -4.72 2.90
C MET A 95 2.20 -4.01 2.43
N GLY A 96 2.37 -2.74 2.77
CA GLY A 96 3.60 -2.00 2.49
C GLY A 96 4.83 -2.64 3.15
N GLY A 97 4.66 -3.38 4.26
CA GLY A 97 5.71 -4.17 4.88
C GLY A 97 6.20 -5.32 4.00
N ALA A 98 5.31 -5.99 3.28
CA ALA A 98 5.68 -7.02 2.30
C ALA A 98 6.37 -6.39 1.08
N ILE A 99 5.83 -5.28 0.55
CA ILE A 99 6.43 -4.53 -0.56
C ILE A 99 7.84 -4.06 -0.19
N GLY A 100 7.98 -3.42 0.98
CA GLY A 100 9.25 -2.92 1.49
C GLY A 100 10.28 -4.05 1.69
N ALA A 101 9.87 -5.19 2.26
CA ALA A 101 10.75 -6.33 2.44
C ALA A 101 11.26 -6.89 1.10
N LEU A 102 10.39 -7.03 0.09
CA LEU A 102 10.81 -7.44 -1.26
C LEU A 102 11.71 -6.40 -1.92
N THR A 103 11.44 -5.10 -1.70
CA THR A 103 12.33 -4.02 -2.17
C THR A 103 13.71 -4.12 -1.54
N LEU A 104 13.80 -4.36 -0.22
CA LEU A 104 15.07 -4.53 0.49
C LEU A 104 15.85 -5.78 0.03
N LEU A 105 15.15 -6.85 -0.35
CA LEU A 105 15.79 -8.05 -0.93
C LEU A 105 16.35 -7.77 -2.32
N ARG A 106 15.67 -6.98 -3.15
CA ARG A 106 16.15 -6.61 -4.50
C ARG A 106 17.29 -5.57 -4.44
N LEU A 107 17.18 -4.62 -3.53
CA LEU A 107 18.06 -3.46 -3.41
C LEU A 107 18.52 -3.27 -1.95
N PRO A 108 19.38 -4.15 -1.42
CA PRO A 108 19.72 -4.20 0.00
C PRO A 108 20.39 -2.93 0.54
N ASN A 109 21.00 -2.13 -0.34
CA ASN A 109 21.70 -0.89 0.03
C ASN A 109 20.89 0.38 -0.28
N LEU A 110 19.60 0.25 -0.67
CA LEU A 110 18.78 1.39 -1.05
C LEU A 110 18.44 2.27 0.15
N PHE A 111 18.15 1.66 1.29
CA PHE A 111 17.76 2.34 2.51
C PHE A 111 18.79 2.10 3.62
N SER A 112 19.13 3.16 4.34
CA SER A 112 20.05 3.09 5.50
C SER A 112 19.40 2.44 6.73
N LYS A 113 18.08 2.59 6.86
CA LYS A 113 17.25 2.00 7.93
C LYS A 113 15.87 1.68 7.39
N ALA A 114 15.22 0.67 7.96
CA ALA A 114 13.85 0.32 7.65
C ALA A 114 13.06 -0.04 8.93
N VAL A 115 11.83 0.42 9.01
CA VAL A 115 10.84 0.05 10.04
C VAL A 115 9.67 -0.61 9.34
N LEU A 116 9.32 -1.82 9.75
CA LEU A 116 8.22 -2.61 9.22
C LEU A 116 7.17 -2.77 10.33
N ALA A 117 6.14 -1.94 10.30
CA ALA A 117 5.04 -1.98 11.26
C ALA A 117 3.98 -2.99 10.81
N SER A 118 3.77 -4.03 11.62
CA SER A 118 2.79 -5.10 11.36
C SER A 118 2.84 -5.65 9.92
N PRO A 119 4.01 -6.08 9.42
CA PRO A 119 4.18 -6.44 8.01
C PRO A 119 3.32 -7.65 7.63
N MET A 120 2.63 -7.56 6.50
CA MET A 120 1.78 -8.61 5.97
C MET A 120 2.60 -9.65 5.18
N PHE A 121 3.33 -10.51 5.86
CA PHE A 121 4.11 -11.59 5.22
C PHE A 121 3.27 -12.82 4.86
N GLY A 122 2.04 -12.86 5.30
CA GLY A 122 1.10 -13.92 4.97
C GLY A 122 -0.28 -13.62 5.53
N ILE A 123 -1.28 -14.18 4.87
CA ILE A 123 -2.68 -14.13 5.33
C ILE A 123 -3.06 -15.55 5.69
N LYS A 124 -3.40 -15.78 6.98
CA LYS A 124 -3.94 -17.05 7.40
C LYS A 124 -5.42 -17.13 6.95
N PRO A 125 -5.78 -17.99 5.99
CA PRO A 125 -7.16 -18.12 5.58
C PRO A 125 -8.00 -18.69 6.73
N SER A 126 -9.25 -18.24 6.86
CA SER A 126 -10.21 -18.78 7.81
C SER A 126 -10.71 -20.18 7.42
N LEU A 127 -10.43 -20.59 6.18
CA LEU A 127 -10.82 -21.89 5.60
C LEU A 127 -9.58 -22.76 5.41
N PRO A 128 -9.73 -24.09 5.43
CA PRO A 128 -8.66 -25.00 5.03
C PRO A 128 -8.12 -24.65 3.63
N ASN A 129 -6.81 -24.75 3.43
CA ASN A 129 -6.14 -24.31 2.18
C ASN A 129 -6.73 -24.97 0.92
N TRP A 130 -7.11 -26.25 0.99
CA TRP A 130 -7.70 -26.95 -0.15
C TRP A 130 -9.05 -26.33 -0.57
N LEU A 131 -9.89 -25.93 0.41
CA LEU A 131 -11.18 -25.30 0.17
C LEU A 131 -11.00 -23.86 -0.35
N ALA A 132 -10.10 -23.10 0.26
CA ALA A 132 -9.76 -21.74 -0.19
C ALA A 132 -9.25 -21.76 -1.64
N ASN A 133 -8.33 -22.66 -1.97
CA ASN A 133 -7.82 -22.82 -3.34
C ASN A 133 -8.91 -23.26 -4.33
N GLY A 134 -9.81 -24.15 -3.92
CA GLY A 134 -10.97 -24.56 -4.72
C GLY A 134 -11.87 -23.37 -5.07
N LEU A 135 -12.23 -22.57 -4.07
CA LEU A 135 -13.05 -21.35 -4.25
C LEU A 135 -12.38 -20.31 -5.15
N ILE A 136 -11.07 -20.10 -4.98
CA ILE A 136 -10.30 -19.18 -5.83
C ILE A 136 -10.32 -19.66 -7.28
N ARG A 137 -10.02 -20.94 -7.54
CA ARG A 137 -10.02 -21.51 -8.89
C ARG A 137 -11.40 -21.41 -9.54
N THR A 138 -12.46 -21.70 -8.78
CA THR A 138 -13.85 -21.59 -9.26
C THR A 138 -14.19 -20.12 -9.60
N GLY A 139 -13.85 -19.19 -8.73
CA GLY A 139 -14.07 -17.76 -8.97
C GLY A 139 -13.32 -17.26 -10.22
N LEU A 140 -12.06 -17.67 -10.40
CA LEU A 140 -11.28 -17.34 -11.60
C LEU A 140 -11.88 -17.95 -12.87
N ALA A 141 -12.36 -19.20 -12.82
CA ALA A 141 -13.02 -19.85 -13.96
C ALA A 141 -14.32 -19.11 -14.35
N VAL A 142 -15.15 -18.75 -13.37
CA VAL A 142 -16.39 -17.99 -13.60
C VAL A 142 -16.08 -16.61 -14.19
N ASN A 143 -15.10 -15.88 -13.66
CA ASN A 143 -14.70 -14.59 -14.22
C ASN A 143 -14.22 -14.71 -15.68
N ARG A 144 -13.43 -15.75 -15.97
CA ARG A 144 -12.94 -16.03 -17.34
C ARG A 144 -14.10 -16.35 -18.29
N MET A 145 -15.10 -17.11 -17.86
CA MET A 145 -16.28 -17.46 -18.67
C MET A 145 -17.19 -16.26 -18.89
N THR A 146 -17.37 -15.40 -17.89
CA THR A 146 -18.25 -14.23 -17.98
C THR A 146 -17.59 -13.02 -18.65
N LYS A 147 -16.32 -13.10 -19.03
CA LYS A 147 -15.51 -12.00 -19.62
C LYS A 147 -15.59 -10.70 -18.80
N LYS A 148 -15.78 -10.79 -17.49
CA LYS A 148 -15.71 -9.64 -16.58
C LYS A 148 -14.27 -9.35 -16.26
N ASP A 149 -13.88 -8.08 -16.34
CA ASP A 149 -12.49 -7.62 -16.07
C ASP A 149 -12.06 -7.99 -14.64
N ALA A 150 -12.95 -7.83 -13.69
CA ALA A 150 -12.81 -8.31 -12.32
C ALA A 150 -14.20 -8.38 -11.67
N GLY A 151 -14.39 -9.31 -10.76
CA GLY A 151 -15.62 -9.42 -9.96
C GLY A 151 -15.27 -9.41 -8.47
N TYR A 152 -16.25 -9.10 -7.65
CA TYR A 152 -16.12 -9.28 -6.22
C TYR A 152 -16.04 -10.78 -5.89
N PHE A 153 -15.13 -11.14 -5.00
CA PHE A 153 -15.04 -12.50 -4.50
C PHE A 153 -16.26 -12.82 -3.62
N PHE A 154 -16.56 -14.11 -3.44
CA PHE A 154 -17.68 -14.54 -2.59
C PHE A 154 -17.64 -13.87 -1.21
N GLY A 155 -18.73 -13.17 -0.85
CA GLY A 155 -18.85 -12.42 0.40
C GLY A 155 -18.30 -10.99 0.36
N GLN A 156 -17.75 -10.54 -0.77
CA GLN A 156 -17.39 -9.14 -0.99
C GLN A 156 -18.52 -8.43 -1.73
N THR A 157 -18.74 -7.17 -1.38
CA THR A 157 -19.73 -6.29 -2.00
C THR A 157 -19.08 -4.97 -2.40
N PRO A 158 -19.69 -4.21 -3.33
CA PRO A 158 -19.32 -2.82 -3.56
C PRO A 158 -19.32 -2.01 -2.26
N TYR A 159 -18.56 -0.93 -2.26
CA TYR A 159 -18.52 -0.03 -1.11
C TYR A 159 -19.94 0.46 -0.75
N ILE A 160 -20.30 0.29 0.50
CA ILE A 160 -21.52 0.84 1.09
C ILE A 160 -21.09 1.82 2.19
N ALA A 161 -21.50 3.09 2.05
CA ALA A 161 -21.26 4.06 3.11
C ALA A 161 -22.06 3.67 4.36
N PHE A 162 -21.39 3.57 5.50
CA PHE A 162 -22.05 3.31 6.77
C PHE A 162 -21.68 4.39 7.80
N PRO A 163 -22.54 4.62 8.82
CA PRO A 163 -22.30 5.63 9.84
C PRO A 163 -20.95 5.40 10.54
N PHE A 164 -20.28 6.49 10.93
CA PHE A 164 -18.99 6.42 11.63
C PHE A 164 -19.04 5.54 12.89
N SER A 165 -20.18 5.50 13.59
CA SER A 165 -20.40 4.65 14.78
C SER A 165 -20.18 3.16 14.53
N LEU A 166 -20.26 2.70 13.28
CA LEU A 166 -20.01 1.32 12.87
C LEU A 166 -18.57 1.11 12.37
N ASN A 167 -17.75 2.16 12.37
CA ASN A 167 -16.34 2.04 11.97
C ASN A 167 -15.55 1.24 13.02
N LYS A 168 -14.96 0.13 12.57
CA LYS A 168 -14.15 -0.76 13.42
C LYS A 168 -12.64 -0.43 13.40
N LEU A 169 -12.22 0.52 12.56
CA LEU A 169 -10.82 0.82 12.33
C LEU A 169 -10.32 2.01 13.14
N THR A 170 -11.20 2.94 13.50
CA THR A 170 -10.85 4.12 14.30
C THR A 170 -12.04 4.59 15.11
N HIS A 171 -11.76 5.18 16.27
CA HIS A 171 -12.75 5.86 17.13
C HIS A 171 -12.63 7.40 17.03
N SER A 172 -11.61 7.91 16.33
CA SER A 172 -11.41 9.33 16.09
C SER A 172 -12.20 9.79 14.88
N LYS A 173 -12.95 10.89 15.03
CA LYS A 173 -13.68 11.58 13.96
C LYS A 173 -12.87 12.69 13.32
N ALA A 174 -11.55 12.72 13.50
CA ALA A 174 -10.70 13.79 12.99
C ALA A 174 -10.86 14.02 11.49
#